data_285792937a8ff215b989f7d53de162a6
#
_entry.id   285792937a8ff215b989f7d53de162a6
#
_cell.length_a   1.000
_cell.length_b   1.000
_cell.length_c   1.000
_cell.angle_alpha   90.00
_cell.angle_beta   90.00
_cell.angle_gamma   90.00
#
_symmetry.space_group_name_H-M   'P 1'
#
loop_
_entity.id
_entity.type
_entity.pdbx_description
1 polymer ?
#
loop_
_entity_poly.entity_id
_entity_poly.type
_entity_poly.pdbx_seq_one_letter_code
_entity_poly.pdbx_strand_id
1 'polypeptide(L)'
;MGNSITDNWALMDSVFFAEHRFVGRGISGQTSAEMLVRFRQDVIGLSPEAVVIMAGTNDLAQNNGYIALENILGNIASMCELAKLHKIRPILCSVLPAYRFGWRQEVPAADRIIELNGMIERYARENGISYVDYHSALKDGRNGLPEKYSGDGVHPNPECYKIMEAIVLPVIDKKPAKKVAVRTGGAKKHSWDR
;
A
#
# COMPACT_ATOMS: atom_id res chain seq x y z
N MET A 1 -6.48 -2.65 -2.10
CA MET A 1 -6.61 -3.15 -0.73
C MET A 1 -6.27 -2.04 0.23
N GLY A 2 -7.19 -1.66 1.14
CA GLY A 2 -6.99 -0.48 2.00
C GLY A 2 -8.12 -0.26 3.01
N ASN A 3 -8.16 0.95 3.57
CA ASN A 3 -9.13 1.44 4.54
C ASN A 3 -10.19 2.36 3.90
N SER A 4 -10.69 3.37 4.66
CA SER A 4 -11.68 4.36 4.18
C SER A 4 -11.21 5.13 2.95
N ILE A 5 -9.92 5.42 2.81
CA ILE A 5 -9.39 6.13 1.64
C ILE A 5 -9.60 5.29 0.38
N THR A 6 -9.36 3.99 0.42
CA THR A 6 -9.62 3.07 -0.71
C THR A 6 -11.12 2.82 -0.93
N ASP A 7 -11.90 2.75 0.14
CA ASP A 7 -13.35 2.57 0.11
C ASP A 7 -14.04 3.76 -0.58
N ASN A 8 -13.75 4.97 -0.12
CA ASN A 8 -14.26 6.21 -0.69
C ASN A 8 -13.82 6.41 -2.14
N TRP A 9 -12.59 6.03 -2.49
CA TRP A 9 -12.10 6.15 -3.87
C TRP A 9 -12.97 5.36 -4.85
N ALA A 10 -13.24 4.11 -4.54
CA ALA A 10 -14.09 3.27 -5.39
C ALA A 10 -15.54 3.78 -5.49
N LEU A 11 -16.04 4.46 -4.46
CA LEU A 11 -17.36 5.10 -4.46
C LEU A 11 -17.39 6.42 -5.25
N MET A 12 -16.35 7.25 -5.09
CA MET A 12 -16.30 8.58 -5.72
C MET A 12 -15.91 8.54 -7.19
N ASP A 13 -15.16 7.52 -7.61
CA ASP A 13 -14.75 7.35 -9.01
C ASP A 13 -14.90 5.91 -9.49
N SER A 14 -16.13 5.43 -9.47
CA SER A 14 -16.46 4.09 -9.97
C SER A 14 -16.14 3.90 -11.46
N VAL A 15 -16.12 4.97 -12.24
CA VAL A 15 -15.77 4.95 -13.67
C VAL A 15 -14.30 4.58 -13.85
N PHE A 16 -13.40 5.22 -13.12
CA PHE A 16 -11.98 4.89 -13.12
C PHE A 16 -11.74 3.41 -12.78
N PHE A 17 -12.41 2.91 -11.75
CA PHE A 17 -12.28 1.49 -11.38
C PHE A 17 -12.80 0.55 -12.46
N ALA A 18 -13.92 0.88 -13.10
CA ALA A 18 -14.51 0.06 -14.17
C ALA A 18 -13.65 0.04 -15.44
N GLU A 19 -13.18 1.20 -15.91
CA GLU A 19 -12.34 1.33 -17.11
C GLU A 19 -11.02 0.57 -17.00
N HIS A 20 -10.41 0.56 -15.81
CA HIS A 20 -9.15 -0.14 -15.55
C HIS A 20 -9.34 -1.56 -15.01
N ARG A 21 -10.57 -2.05 -14.87
CA ARG A 21 -10.89 -3.35 -14.28
C ARG A 21 -10.35 -3.53 -12.86
N PHE A 22 -10.35 -2.45 -12.09
CA PHE A 22 -9.92 -2.47 -10.70
C PHE A 22 -11.07 -2.86 -9.78
N VAL A 23 -10.74 -3.55 -8.68
CA VAL A 23 -11.69 -3.91 -7.64
C VAL A 23 -11.31 -3.18 -6.36
N GLY A 24 -12.16 -2.27 -5.91
CA GLY A 24 -12.01 -1.58 -4.64
C GLY A 24 -12.20 -2.56 -3.47
N ARG A 25 -11.16 -2.77 -2.66
CA ARG A 25 -11.22 -3.59 -1.44
C ARG A 25 -10.81 -2.75 -0.24
N GLY A 26 -11.39 -1.55 -0.13
CA GLY A 26 -11.34 -0.72 1.05
C GLY A 26 -12.42 -1.12 2.06
N ILE A 27 -12.13 -0.98 3.36
CA ILE A 27 -13.13 -1.02 4.43
C ILE A 27 -12.78 0.08 5.42
N SER A 28 -13.70 1.01 5.60
CA SER A 28 -13.52 2.18 6.44
C SER A 28 -13.15 1.80 7.88
N GLY A 29 -12.21 2.53 8.49
CA GLY A 29 -11.77 2.34 9.87
C GLY A 29 -10.73 1.24 10.09
N GLN A 30 -10.51 0.34 9.13
CA GLN A 30 -9.63 -0.81 9.32
C GLN A 30 -8.15 -0.46 9.45
N THR A 31 -7.49 -1.19 10.35
CA THR A 31 -6.05 -1.21 10.57
C THR A 31 -5.36 -2.25 9.67
N SER A 32 -4.03 -2.22 9.64
CA SER A 32 -3.22 -3.19 8.89
C SER A 32 -3.46 -4.64 9.32
N ALA A 33 -3.70 -4.88 10.61
CA ALA A 33 -4.00 -6.21 11.14
C ALA A 33 -5.34 -6.74 10.62
N GLU A 34 -6.38 -5.92 10.60
CA GLU A 34 -7.70 -6.29 10.08
C GLU A 34 -7.66 -6.52 8.56
N MET A 35 -6.86 -5.71 7.84
CA MET A 35 -6.62 -5.93 6.41
C MET A 35 -5.92 -7.27 6.17
N LEU A 36 -4.92 -7.63 6.97
CA LEU A 36 -4.22 -8.92 6.87
C LEU A 36 -5.18 -10.10 7.10
N VAL A 37 -6.06 -10.03 8.10
CA VAL A 37 -7.02 -11.10 8.41
C VAL A 37 -7.92 -11.43 7.21
N ARG A 38 -8.36 -10.42 6.46
CA ARG A 38 -9.24 -10.62 5.29
C ARG A 38 -8.49 -10.74 3.95
N PHE A 39 -7.17 -10.70 3.95
CA PHE A 39 -6.36 -10.66 2.73
C PHE A 39 -6.57 -11.88 1.82
N ARG A 40 -6.81 -13.05 2.41
CA ARG A 40 -7.09 -14.28 1.67
C ARG A 40 -8.37 -14.18 0.85
N GLN A 41 -9.47 -13.75 1.47
CA GLN A 41 -10.78 -13.63 0.81
C GLN A 41 -10.80 -12.49 -0.20
N ASP A 42 -10.21 -11.36 0.16
CA ASP A 42 -10.34 -10.11 -0.57
C ASP A 42 -9.31 -9.92 -1.68
N VAL A 43 -8.21 -10.65 -1.64
CA VAL A 43 -7.13 -10.56 -2.63
C VAL A 43 -6.82 -11.93 -3.24
N ILE A 44 -6.42 -12.91 -2.44
CA ILE A 44 -5.98 -14.20 -2.95
C ILE A 44 -7.13 -14.92 -3.68
N GLY A 45 -8.33 -14.92 -3.09
CA GLY A 45 -9.51 -15.55 -3.66
C GLY A 45 -9.97 -14.92 -4.99
N LEU A 46 -9.62 -13.66 -5.24
CA LEU A 46 -9.93 -12.96 -6.49
C LEU A 46 -8.85 -13.17 -7.57
N SER A 47 -7.68 -13.66 -7.17
CA SER A 47 -6.55 -13.97 -8.09
C SER A 47 -6.18 -12.82 -9.04
N PRO A 48 -6.00 -11.56 -8.59
CA PRO A 48 -5.65 -10.45 -9.45
C PRO A 48 -4.20 -10.57 -9.95
N GLU A 49 -3.86 -9.87 -11.05
CA GLU A 49 -2.46 -9.75 -11.51
C GLU A 49 -1.59 -8.97 -10.52
N ALA A 50 -2.18 -7.95 -9.86
CA ALA A 50 -1.49 -7.11 -8.90
C ALA A 50 -2.44 -6.68 -7.76
N VAL A 51 -1.86 -6.35 -6.62
CA VAL A 51 -2.55 -5.74 -5.50
C VAL A 51 -1.83 -4.46 -5.07
N VAL A 52 -2.56 -3.34 -5.08
CA VAL A 52 -2.11 -2.07 -4.49
C VAL A 52 -2.51 -2.10 -3.02
N ILE A 53 -1.54 -1.93 -2.11
CA ILE A 53 -1.74 -1.96 -0.67
C ILE A 53 -1.44 -0.57 -0.11
N MET A 54 -2.46 0.05 0.50
CA MET A 54 -2.35 1.32 1.21
C MET A 54 -2.90 1.15 2.62
N ALA A 55 -2.02 1.03 3.61
CA ALA A 55 -2.32 0.70 5.00
C ALA A 55 -1.49 1.54 5.97
N GLY A 56 -1.99 1.73 7.20
CA GLY A 56 -1.25 2.38 8.28
C GLY A 56 -1.94 3.62 8.87
N THR A 57 -2.83 4.30 8.16
CA THR A 57 -3.51 5.50 8.66
C THR A 57 -4.24 5.25 9.99
N ASN A 58 -5.07 4.21 10.04
CA ASN A 58 -5.87 3.89 11.23
C ASN A 58 -5.04 3.24 12.35
N ASP A 59 -3.94 2.58 11.99
CA ASP A 59 -2.95 2.09 12.94
C ASP A 59 -2.28 3.26 13.66
N LEU A 60 -1.81 4.26 12.88
CA LEU A 60 -1.20 5.47 13.41
C LEU A 60 -2.19 6.31 14.24
N ALA A 61 -3.45 6.35 13.83
CA ALA A 61 -4.54 6.97 14.59
C ALA A 61 -4.95 6.17 15.83
N GLN A 62 -4.35 4.99 16.06
CA GLN A 62 -4.63 4.10 17.20
C GLN A 62 -6.11 3.71 17.31
N ASN A 63 -6.79 3.47 16.18
CA ASN A 63 -8.21 3.11 16.18
C ASN A 63 -8.49 1.84 17.00
N ASN A 64 -7.57 0.88 17.00
CA ASN A 64 -7.64 -0.35 17.81
C ASN A 64 -6.60 -0.34 18.96
N GLY A 65 -6.19 0.85 19.44
CA GLY A 65 -5.15 1.01 20.42
C GLY A 65 -3.76 1.19 19.81
N TYR A 66 -2.76 1.38 20.70
CA TYR A 66 -1.37 1.59 20.29
C TYR A 66 -0.79 0.35 19.61
N ILE A 67 -0.08 0.56 18.52
CA ILE A 67 0.73 -0.43 17.82
C ILE A 67 2.09 0.18 17.44
N ALA A 68 3.18 -0.58 17.61
CA ALA A 68 4.50 -0.16 17.16
C ALA A 68 4.60 -0.14 15.62
N LEU A 69 5.41 0.77 15.07
CA LEU A 69 5.56 0.91 13.61
C LEU A 69 6.09 -0.37 12.95
N GLU A 70 6.97 -1.09 13.65
CA GLU A 70 7.51 -2.36 13.21
C GLU A 70 6.41 -3.42 13.02
N ASN A 71 5.40 -3.41 13.89
CA ASN A 71 4.26 -4.34 13.78
C ASN A 71 3.31 -3.95 12.65
N ILE A 72 3.11 -2.64 12.41
CA ILE A 72 2.37 -2.16 11.22
C ILE A 72 3.09 -2.63 9.95
N LEU A 73 4.41 -2.41 9.88
CA LEU A 73 5.22 -2.90 8.76
C LEU A 73 5.16 -4.43 8.64
N GLY A 74 5.22 -5.15 9.76
CA GLY A 74 5.08 -6.61 9.79
C GLY A 74 3.79 -7.12 9.15
N ASN A 75 2.66 -6.47 9.44
CA ASN A 75 1.38 -6.79 8.82
C ASN A 75 1.41 -6.53 7.30
N ILE A 76 1.98 -5.39 6.89
CA ILE A 76 2.15 -5.03 5.46
C ILE A 76 3.06 -6.03 4.76
N ALA A 77 4.19 -6.40 5.37
CA ALA A 77 5.12 -7.39 4.85
C ALA A 77 4.45 -8.75 4.65
N SER A 78 3.68 -9.21 5.62
CA SER A 78 2.92 -10.46 5.55
C SER A 78 1.93 -10.46 4.37
N MET A 79 1.22 -9.34 4.13
CA MET A 79 0.35 -9.20 2.95
C MET A 79 1.15 -9.31 1.64
N CYS A 80 2.34 -8.71 1.58
CA CYS A 80 3.21 -8.78 0.39
C CYS A 80 3.74 -10.20 0.15
N GLU A 81 4.15 -10.90 1.20
CA GLU A 81 4.63 -12.28 1.15
C GLU A 81 3.53 -13.23 0.67
N LEU A 82 2.32 -13.09 1.23
CA LEU A 82 1.14 -13.84 0.79
C LEU A 82 0.82 -13.57 -0.68
N ALA A 83 0.84 -12.31 -1.12
CA ALA A 83 0.64 -11.96 -2.52
C ALA A 83 1.66 -12.65 -3.43
N LYS A 84 2.95 -12.53 -3.12
CA LYS A 84 4.04 -13.16 -3.89
C LYS A 84 3.92 -14.68 -3.95
N LEU A 85 3.58 -15.34 -2.82
CA LEU A 85 3.36 -16.77 -2.76
C LEU A 85 2.27 -17.23 -3.74
N HIS A 86 1.23 -16.41 -3.90
CA HIS A 86 0.13 -16.65 -4.83
C HIS A 86 0.34 -16.04 -6.23
N LYS A 87 1.57 -15.60 -6.57
CA LYS A 87 1.95 -15.00 -7.86
C LYS A 87 1.21 -13.69 -8.18
N ILE A 88 0.72 -13.02 -7.17
CA ILE A 88 0.11 -11.69 -7.24
C ILE A 88 1.22 -10.67 -7.02
N ARG A 89 1.34 -9.68 -7.89
CA ARG A 89 2.35 -8.62 -7.76
C ARG A 89 1.93 -7.57 -6.73
N PRO A 90 2.59 -7.45 -5.56
CA PRO A 90 2.31 -6.39 -4.63
C PRO A 90 2.88 -5.05 -5.11
N ILE A 91 2.14 -3.98 -4.85
CA ILE A 91 2.54 -2.58 -5.01
C ILE A 91 2.22 -1.90 -3.68
N LEU A 92 3.23 -1.30 -3.06
CA LEU A 92 3.05 -0.59 -1.79
C LEU A 92 2.87 0.89 -2.04
N CYS A 93 1.96 1.51 -1.29
CA CYS A 93 1.78 2.95 -1.28
C CYS A 93 2.24 3.55 0.05
N SER A 94 2.71 4.79 0.01
CA SER A 94 2.84 5.60 1.22
C SER A 94 1.47 5.78 1.89
N VAL A 95 1.45 5.92 3.20
CA VAL A 95 0.35 6.55 3.93
C VAL A 95 0.25 8.00 3.45
N LEU A 96 -0.97 8.47 3.20
CA LEU A 96 -1.20 9.86 2.80
C LEU A 96 -0.78 10.84 3.89
N PRO A 97 -0.40 12.08 3.52
CA PRO A 97 -0.07 13.08 4.51
C PRO A 97 -1.29 13.42 5.37
N ALA A 98 -1.08 13.57 6.68
CA ALA A 98 -2.07 14.14 7.59
C ALA A 98 -1.31 14.88 8.70
N TYR A 99 -1.65 16.14 8.91
CA TYR A 99 -1.03 16.91 9.99
C TYR A 99 -1.47 16.40 11.35
N ARG A 100 -2.75 16.03 11.47
CA ARG A 100 -3.38 15.45 12.66
C ARG A 100 -4.57 14.61 12.26
N PHE A 101 -4.98 13.71 13.13
CA PHE A 101 -6.25 13.00 12.99
C PHE A 101 -7.33 13.74 13.78
N GLY A 102 -8.41 14.17 13.14
CA GLY A 102 -9.46 14.95 13.79
C GLY A 102 -10.10 14.26 14.98
N TRP A 103 -10.15 12.92 14.97
CA TRP A 103 -10.71 12.06 16.02
C TRP A 103 -9.67 11.57 17.06
N ARG A 104 -8.36 11.90 16.88
CA ARG A 104 -7.25 11.51 17.75
C ARG A 104 -6.20 12.62 17.78
N GLN A 105 -6.58 13.79 18.27
CA GLN A 105 -5.75 15.00 18.21
C GLN A 105 -4.47 14.91 19.04
N GLU A 106 -4.45 14.04 20.04
CA GLU A 106 -3.30 13.76 20.91
C GLU A 106 -2.18 12.96 20.23
N VAL A 107 -2.47 12.34 19.08
CA VAL A 107 -1.49 11.54 18.34
C VAL A 107 -0.72 12.42 17.35
N PRO A 108 0.63 12.46 17.41
CA PRO A 108 1.45 13.21 16.46
C PRO A 108 1.44 12.49 15.09
N ALA A 109 0.50 12.89 14.22
CA ALA A 109 0.28 12.18 12.96
C ALA A 109 1.43 12.36 11.95
N ALA A 110 1.81 13.60 11.65
CA ALA A 110 2.73 13.92 10.55
C ALA A 110 4.09 13.21 10.67
N ASP A 111 4.74 13.30 11.82
CA ASP A 111 6.06 12.70 12.04
C ASP A 111 6.00 11.17 11.97
N ARG A 112 4.97 10.56 12.57
CA ARG A 112 4.80 9.11 12.55
C ARG A 112 4.45 8.59 11.16
N ILE A 113 3.72 9.35 10.35
CA ILE A 113 3.47 9.03 8.95
C ILE A 113 4.78 9.02 8.17
N ILE A 114 5.63 10.03 8.34
CA ILE A 114 6.94 10.11 7.66
C ILE A 114 7.81 8.92 8.06
N GLU A 115 7.88 8.60 9.35
CA GLU A 115 8.66 7.48 9.85
C GLU A 115 8.18 6.14 9.26
N LEU A 116 6.88 5.86 9.33
CA LEU A 116 6.30 4.65 8.75
C LEU A 116 6.51 4.58 7.23
N ASN A 117 6.33 5.68 6.51
CA ASN A 117 6.56 5.74 5.07
C ASN A 117 8.02 5.42 4.70
N GLY A 118 8.98 5.93 5.47
CA GLY A 118 10.39 5.59 5.31
C GLY A 118 10.67 4.09 5.52
N MET A 119 9.98 3.46 6.47
CA MET A 119 10.08 2.01 6.70
C MET A 119 9.47 1.21 5.55
N ILE A 120 8.27 1.60 5.08
CA ILE A 120 7.58 0.94 3.94
C ILE A 120 8.41 1.06 2.66
N GLU A 121 8.94 2.24 2.35
CA GLU A 121 9.78 2.46 1.17
C GLU A 121 11.05 1.61 1.20
N ARG A 122 11.73 1.56 2.35
CA ARG A 122 12.92 0.73 2.54
C ARG A 122 12.60 -0.75 2.31
N TYR A 123 11.52 -1.24 2.95
CA TYR A 123 11.06 -2.62 2.76
C TYR A 123 10.73 -2.91 1.30
N ALA A 124 10.04 -2.01 0.61
CA ALA A 124 9.70 -2.16 -0.81
C ALA A 124 10.98 -2.28 -1.66
N ARG A 125 11.96 -1.40 -1.46
CA ARG A 125 13.24 -1.40 -2.18
C ARG A 125 14.03 -2.69 -1.94
N GLU A 126 14.16 -3.12 -0.70
CA GLU A 126 14.91 -4.33 -0.31
C GLU A 126 14.26 -5.61 -0.85
N ASN A 127 12.96 -5.60 -1.05
CA ASN A 127 12.19 -6.76 -1.51
C ASN A 127 11.80 -6.70 -3.00
N GLY A 128 12.29 -5.72 -3.77
CA GLY A 128 11.97 -5.55 -5.18
C GLY A 128 10.47 -5.32 -5.44
N ILE A 129 9.79 -4.63 -4.54
CA ILE A 129 8.37 -4.26 -4.63
C ILE A 129 8.28 -2.83 -5.15
N SER A 130 7.35 -2.55 -6.06
CA SER A 130 7.09 -1.18 -6.51
C SER A 130 6.51 -0.35 -5.37
N TYR A 131 6.99 0.89 -5.24
CA TYR A 131 6.50 1.85 -4.24
C TYR A 131 5.87 3.06 -4.94
N VAL A 132 4.76 3.54 -4.41
CA VAL A 132 4.00 4.70 -4.87
C VAL A 132 4.03 5.76 -3.79
N ASP A 133 4.74 6.85 -4.03
CA ASP A 133 4.87 7.95 -3.08
C ASP A 133 3.79 9.02 -3.28
N TYR A 134 2.62 8.79 -2.71
CA TYR A 134 1.57 9.78 -2.64
C TYR A 134 1.89 10.91 -1.65
N HIS A 135 2.61 10.57 -0.56
CA HIS A 135 2.89 11.52 0.51
C HIS A 135 3.65 12.74 0.01
N SER A 136 4.76 12.52 -0.69
CA SER A 136 5.57 13.64 -1.21
C SER A 136 4.84 14.48 -2.24
N ALA A 137 3.95 13.86 -3.03
CA ALA A 137 3.19 14.55 -4.07
C ALA A 137 2.03 15.41 -3.53
N LEU A 138 1.47 15.04 -2.37
CA LEU A 138 0.21 15.61 -1.86
C LEU A 138 0.40 16.49 -0.62
N LYS A 139 1.53 16.44 0.07
CA LYS A 139 1.74 17.15 1.33
C LYS A 139 1.86 18.67 1.17
N ASP A 140 1.40 19.39 2.17
CA ASP A 140 1.67 20.81 2.36
C ASP A 140 2.98 21.07 3.14
N GLY A 141 3.26 22.35 3.45
CA GLY A 141 4.43 22.75 4.23
C GLY A 141 4.47 22.25 5.69
N ARG A 142 3.35 21.70 6.19
CA ARG A 142 3.23 21.11 7.55
C ARG A 142 3.20 19.58 7.50
N ASN A 143 3.50 18.98 6.35
CA ASN A 143 3.35 17.54 6.08
C ASN A 143 1.92 17.03 6.27
N GLY A 144 0.91 17.87 6.09
CA GLY A 144 -0.50 17.53 6.10
C GLY A 144 -1.09 17.46 4.69
N LEU A 145 -2.29 16.93 4.57
CA LEU A 145 -3.07 16.99 3.35
C LEU A 145 -3.74 18.38 3.25
N PRO A 146 -3.47 19.17 2.18
CA PRO A 146 -4.01 20.52 2.06
C PRO A 146 -5.54 20.55 2.04
N GLU A 147 -6.13 21.64 2.56
CA GLU A 147 -7.58 21.84 2.58
C GLU A 147 -8.23 21.74 1.20
N LYS A 148 -7.54 22.18 0.14
CA LYS A 148 -8.03 22.02 -1.25
C LYS A 148 -8.21 20.56 -1.66
N TYR A 149 -7.54 19.62 -1.01
CA TYR A 149 -7.58 18.17 -1.31
C TYR A 149 -8.36 17.35 -0.28
N SER A 150 -8.70 17.94 0.86
CA SER A 150 -9.40 17.23 1.92
C SER A 150 -10.13 18.20 2.85
N GLY A 151 -11.40 17.92 3.14
CA GLY A 151 -12.17 18.73 4.09
C GLY A 151 -11.85 18.45 5.56
N ASP A 152 -11.30 17.27 5.87
CA ASP A 152 -10.95 16.86 7.25
C ASP A 152 -9.45 16.67 7.47
N GLY A 153 -8.64 16.89 6.42
CA GLY A 153 -7.19 16.74 6.45
C GLY A 153 -6.68 15.30 6.37
N VAL A 154 -7.56 14.31 6.12
CA VAL A 154 -7.23 12.88 6.04
C VAL A 154 -7.82 12.21 4.81
N HIS A 155 -9.11 12.44 4.52
CA HIS A 155 -9.81 11.78 3.42
C HIS A 155 -9.75 12.64 2.15
N PRO A 156 -9.21 12.09 1.05
CA PRO A 156 -9.15 12.77 -0.23
C PRO A 156 -10.53 13.15 -0.79
N ASN A 157 -10.62 14.31 -1.40
CA ASN A 157 -11.74 14.68 -2.24
C ASN A 157 -11.54 14.18 -3.70
N PRO A 158 -12.53 14.32 -4.61
CA PRO A 158 -12.41 13.84 -5.99
C PRO A 158 -11.20 14.39 -6.74
N GLU A 159 -10.83 15.66 -6.53
CA GLU A 159 -9.65 16.27 -7.17
C GLU A 159 -8.35 15.58 -6.72
N CYS A 160 -8.23 15.29 -5.43
CA CYS A 160 -7.08 14.58 -4.87
C CYS A 160 -6.99 13.15 -5.43
N TYR A 161 -8.11 12.44 -5.56
CA TYR A 161 -8.12 11.10 -6.18
C TYR A 161 -7.62 11.13 -7.62
N LYS A 162 -7.95 12.15 -8.42
CA LYS A 162 -7.41 12.30 -9.78
C LYS A 162 -5.88 12.42 -9.81
N ILE A 163 -5.30 13.09 -8.83
CA ILE A 163 -3.83 13.15 -8.71
C ILE A 163 -3.29 11.77 -8.32
N MET A 164 -3.92 11.07 -7.39
CA MET A 164 -3.51 9.72 -6.97
C MET A 164 -3.57 8.73 -8.15
N GLU A 165 -4.60 8.81 -8.98
CA GLU A 165 -4.75 8.01 -10.22
C GLU A 165 -3.58 8.22 -11.17
N ALA A 166 -3.25 9.47 -11.46
CA ALA A 166 -2.14 9.81 -12.35
C ALA A 166 -0.78 9.29 -11.84
N ILE A 167 -0.62 9.17 -10.51
CA ILE A 167 0.61 8.66 -9.89
C ILE A 167 0.67 7.13 -9.92
N VAL A 168 -0.46 6.44 -9.64
CA VAL A 168 -0.46 4.98 -9.48
C VAL A 168 -0.52 4.23 -10.81
N LEU A 169 -1.23 4.73 -11.81
CA LEU A 169 -1.42 4.04 -13.08
C LEU A 169 -0.10 3.62 -13.75
N PRO A 170 0.90 4.51 -13.91
CA PRO A 170 2.17 4.12 -14.54
C PRO A 170 2.90 3.01 -13.78
N VAL A 171 2.67 2.89 -12.46
CA VAL A 171 3.26 1.84 -11.62
C VAL A 171 2.52 0.52 -11.77
N ILE A 172 1.20 0.57 -11.89
CA ILE A 172 0.38 -0.62 -12.15
C ILE A 172 0.69 -1.19 -13.54
N ASP A 173 0.76 -0.35 -14.56
CA ASP A 173 0.96 -0.74 -15.96
C ASP A 173 2.39 -1.25 -16.25
N LYS A 174 3.35 -0.91 -15.39
CA LYS A 174 4.72 -1.39 -15.54
C LYS A 174 4.80 -2.89 -15.32
N LYS A 175 4.89 -3.65 -16.42
CA LYS A 175 5.09 -5.11 -16.35
C LYS A 175 6.41 -5.41 -15.64
N PRO A 176 6.45 -6.41 -14.75
CA PRO A 176 7.70 -6.84 -14.14
C PRO A 176 8.69 -7.23 -15.24
N ALA A 177 9.95 -6.79 -15.10
CA ALA A 177 11.01 -7.22 -15.98
C ALA A 177 11.03 -8.76 -15.99
N LYS A 178 11.00 -9.39 -17.17
CA LYS A 178 11.15 -10.84 -17.29
C LYS A 178 12.48 -11.20 -16.61
N LYS A 179 12.43 -12.02 -15.55
CA LYS A 179 13.66 -12.59 -14.98
C LYS A 179 14.34 -13.35 -16.11
N VAL A 180 15.48 -12.86 -16.57
CA VAL A 180 16.40 -13.62 -17.43
C VAL A 180 16.79 -14.82 -16.60
N ALA A 181 16.39 -16.02 -17.01
CA ALA A 181 16.80 -17.25 -16.38
C ALA A 181 18.33 -17.33 -16.53
N VAL A 182 19.04 -17.08 -15.44
CA VAL A 182 20.47 -17.39 -15.37
C VAL A 182 20.55 -18.91 -15.47
N ARG A 183 20.98 -19.41 -16.63
CA ARG A 183 21.34 -20.82 -16.79
C ARG A 183 22.51 -21.06 -15.86
N THR A 184 22.24 -21.64 -14.70
CA THR A 184 23.30 -22.22 -13.86
C THR A 184 23.89 -23.36 -14.66
N GLY A 185 25.13 -23.15 -15.15
CA GLY A 185 25.89 -24.13 -15.92
C GLY A 185 26.02 -25.42 -15.09
N GLY A 186 25.87 -26.54 -15.78
CA GLY A 186 25.77 -27.86 -15.22
C GLY A 186 26.90 -28.21 -14.25
N ALA A 187 26.51 -28.67 -13.08
CA ALA A 187 27.41 -29.35 -12.18
C ALA A 187 27.84 -30.68 -12.84
N LYS A 188 29.12 -30.80 -13.14
CA LYS A 188 29.74 -32.07 -13.59
C LYS A 188 29.51 -33.12 -12.49
N LYS A 189 28.80 -34.19 -12.83
CA LYS A 189 28.73 -35.39 -12.02
C LYS A 189 30.17 -35.97 -11.91
N HIS A 190 30.73 -35.89 -10.73
CA HIS A 190 31.89 -36.72 -10.40
C HIS A 190 31.35 -38.12 -10.06
N SER A 191 31.68 -39.09 -10.92
CA SER A 191 31.54 -40.51 -10.62
C SER A 191 32.59 -40.91 -9.61
N TRP A 192 32.16 -41.39 -8.48
CA TRP A 192 33.00 -42.16 -7.54
C TRP A 192 32.68 -43.64 -7.80
N ASP A 193 33.42 -44.26 -8.69
CA ASP A 193 33.59 -45.71 -8.71
C ASP A 193 34.79 -46.06 -7.80
N ARG A 194 34.55 -46.70 -6.69
CA ARG A 194 35.23 -47.88 -6.13
C ARG A 194 34.69 -48.23 -4.73
#